data_8c9375e702b4e22fc779e3d86a7713b9
#
_entry.id   8c9375e702b4e22fc779e3d86a7713b9
#
_cell.length_a   1.000
_cell.length_b   1.000
_cell.length_c   1.000
_cell.angle_alpha   90.00
_cell.angle_beta   90.00
_cell.angle_gamma   90.00
#
_symmetry.space_group_name_H-M   'P 1'
#
loop_
_entity.id
_entity.type
_entity.pdbx_description
1 polymer ?
#
loop_
_entity_poly.entity_id
_entity_poly.type
_entity_poly.pdbx_seq_one_letter_code
_entity_poly.pdbx_strand_id
1 'polypeptide(L)'
;MSVTLSSEEMHAKTSVMASKDFLTDRIWLNGVEESASTGRLASCLQSVREAARAAGSEARVETDWRVHICSENNFPTAAGLASSAAGYACLVSALCKLYGIKSDVSALARRGSGSACRSVYGGFVRWFMGNREDGGDSVAAQLQPASHWPGLRVIICVASDHRKTTSSSLGMRNSVNTSELLKYRAEYSVPARSNISLSLYVS
;
A
#
# COMPACT_ATOMS: atom_id res chain seq x y z
N MET A 1 -9.68 -5.48 -7.03
CA MET A 1 -9.27 -6.66 -6.27
C MET A 1 -7.78 -6.89 -6.41
N SER A 2 -7.18 -7.54 -5.43
CA SER A 2 -5.82 -8.10 -5.50
C SER A 2 -5.80 -9.45 -4.79
N VAL A 3 -4.75 -10.23 -5.06
CA VAL A 3 -4.52 -11.52 -4.42
C VAL A 3 -3.10 -11.55 -3.88
N THR A 4 -2.94 -11.93 -2.62
CA THR A 4 -1.65 -12.18 -1.97
C THR A 4 -1.63 -13.64 -1.53
N LEU A 5 -0.88 -14.48 -2.25
CA LEU A 5 -0.86 -15.93 -2.06
C LEU A 5 0.23 -16.36 -1.07
N SER A 6 1.45 -15.86 -1.25
CA SER A 6 2.60 -16.20 -0.41
C SER A 6 3.49 -14.97 -0.24
N SER A 7 3.92 -14.72 1.00
CA SER A 7 4.94 -13.71 1.32
C SER A 7 6.36 -14.28 1.25
N GLU A 8 6.53 -15.57 1.04
CA GLU A 8 7.84 -16.21 0.95
C GLU A 8 8.46 -16.05 -0.44
N GLU A 9 7.61 -16.07 -1.49
CA GLU A 9 8.08 -16.00 -2.88
C GLU A 9 8.35 -14.56 -3.33
N MET A 10 7.40 -13.66 -3.12
CA MET A 10 7.52 -12.26 -3.49
C MET A 10 7.09 -11.37 -2.32
N HIS A 11 8.02 -10.60 -1.78
CA HIS A 11 7.75 -9.76 -0.62
C HIS A 11 8.56 -8.46 -0.60
N ALA A 12 8.09 -7.52 0.20
CA ALA A 12 8.87 -6.41 0.71
C ALA A 12 9.18 -6.66 2.19
N LYS A 13 10.39 -6.33 2.60
CA LYS A 13 10.84 -6.38 4.00
C LYS A 13 11.25 -4.97 4.42
N THR A 14 10.71 -4.49 5.54
CA THR A 14 11.03 -3.16 6.04
C THR A 14 11.38 -3.22 7.51
N SER A 15 12.52 -2.63 7.85
CA SER A 15 12.96 -2.38 9.22
C SER A 15 12.84 -0.89 9.50
N VAL A 16 12.31 -0.54 10.67
CA VAL A 16 12.17 0.85 11.12
C VAL A 16 12.78 0.98 12.51
N MET A 17 13.61 1.99 12.69
CA MET A 17 14.15 2.37 13.98
C MET A 17 13.84 3.84 14.23
N ALA A 18 13.40 4.19 15.45
CA ALA A 18 13.23 5.54 15.89
C ALA A 18 14.22 5.88 17.01
N SER A 19 14.76 7.08 17.01
CA SER A 19 15.64 7.57 18.09
C SER A 19 15.47 9.07 18.27
N LYS A 20 15.60 9.51 19.53
CA LYS A 20 15.72 10.95 19.86
C LYS A 20 17.01 11.58 19.33
N ASP A 21 18.02 10.75 19.08
CA ASP A 21 19.35 11.19 18.61
C ASP A 21 19.42 11.34 17.09
N PHE A 22 18.39 10.90 16.37
CA PHE A 22 18.32 11.10 14.92
C PHE A 22 17.92 12.53 14.59
N LEU A 23 18.70 13.19 13.71
CA LEU A 23 18.45 14.57 13.31
C LEU A 23 17.34 14.69 12.26
N THR A 24 17.24 13.71 11.36
CA THR A 24 16.29 13.69 10.23
C THR A 24 15.72 12.31 9.99
N ASP A 25 14.56 12.25 9.34
CA ASP A 25 14.05 11.00 8.80
C ASP A 25 14.91 10.58 7.60
N ARG A 26 15.31 9.31 7.53
CA ARG A 26 16.09 8.75 6.41
C ARG A 26 15.49 7.44 5.94
N ILE A 27 15.61 7.17 4.65
CA ILE A 27 15.17 5.90 4.05
C ILE A 27 16.17 5.37 3.05
N TRP A 28 16.39 4.07 3.10
CA TRP A 28 17.15 3.31 2.11
C TRP A 28 16.21 2.31 1.44
N LEU A 29 16.13 2.37 0.10
CA LEU A 29 15.37 1.45 -0.72
C LEU A 29 16.33 0.57 -1.52
N ASN A 30 16.34 -0.73 -1.24
CA ASN A 30 17.27 -1.69 -1.83
C ASN A 30 18.74 -1.21 -1.72
N GLY A 31 19.13 -0.68 -0.56
CA GLY A 31 20.46 -0.20 -0.27
C GLY A 31 20.79 1.23 -0.78
N VAL A 32 19.89 1.87 -1.53
CA VAL A 32 20.07 3.24 -2.04
C VAL A 32 19.29 4.22 -1.18
N GLU A 33 19.96 5.28 -0.72
CA GLU A 33 19.30 6.33 0.06
C GLU A 33 18.40 7.20 -0.84
N GLU A 34 17.17 7.42 -0.38
CA GLU A 34 16.16 8.24 -1.05
C GLU A 34 15.69 9.35 -0.11
N SER A 35 15.08 10.40 -0.67
CA SER A 35 14.55 11.50 0.14
C SER A 35 13.34 11.08 0.97
N ALA A 36 13.45 11.22 2.29
CA ALA A 36 12.35 11.02 3.22
C ALA A 36 11.54 12.32 3.50
N SER A 37 12.07 13.48 3.09
CA SER A 37 11.51 14.80 3.43
C SER A 37 10.53 15.35 2.38
N THR A 38 10.39 14.70 1.24
CA THR A 38 9.57 15.18 0.11
C THR A 38 8.61 14.12 -0.43
N GLY A 39 7.60 14.59 -1.18
CA GLY A 39 6.69 13.73 -1.92
C GLY A 39 5.80 12.84 -1.04
N ARG A 40 5.43 11.70 -1.59
CA ARG A 40 4.48 10.76 -0.97
C ARG A 40 4.98 10.15 0.34
N LEU A 41 6.28 9.96 0.47
CA LEU A 41 6.86 9.38 1.67
C LEU A 41 6.71 10.33 2.87
N ALA A 42 7.07 11.60 2.70
CA ALA A 42 6.91 12.61 3.74
C ALA A 42 5.44 12.71 4.19
N SER A 43 4.50 12.78 3.23
CA SER A 43 3.06 12.82 3.54
C SER A 43 2.59 11.55 4.26
N CYS A 44 3.12 10.39 3.90
CA CYS A 44 2.80 9.12 4.55
C CYS A 44 3.30 9.08 6.00
N LEU A 45 4.56 9.47 6.25
CA LEU A 45 5.13 9.54 7.59
C LEU A 45 4.37 10.52 8.48
N GLN A 46 4.01 11.69 7.93
CA GLN A 46 3.18 12.66 8.65
C GLN A 46 1.83 12.08 9.03
N SER A 47 1.11 11.44 8.08
CA SER A 47 -0.21 10.85 8.35
C SER A 47 -0.16 9.76 9.42
N VAL A 48 0.90 8.94 9.43
CA VAL A 48 1.08 7.91 10.46
C VAL A 48 1.34 8.54 11.83
N ARG A 49 2.17 9.58 11.90
CA ARG A 49 2.42 10.32 13.16
C ARG A 49 1.16 11.00 13.69
N GLU A 50 0.37 11.62 12.82
CA GLU A 50 -0.92 12.22 13.19
C GLU A 50 -1.88 11.16 13.75
N ALA A 51 -1.98 10.01 13.11
CA ALA A 51 -2.79 8.89 13.60
C ALA A 51 -2.29 8.36 14.95
N ALA A 52 -0.98 8.30 15.17
CA ALA A 52 -0.39 7.89 16.44
C ALA A 52 -0.72 8.88 17.57
N ARG A 53 -0.62 10.18 17.30
CA ARG A 53 -1.01 11.22 18.28
C ARG A 53 -2.49 11.17 18.61
N ALA A 54 -3.35 11.00 17.60
CA ALA A 54 -4.81 10.91 17.79
C ALA A 54 -5.24 9.66 18.57
N ALA A 55 -4.51 8.57 18.43
CA ALA A 55 -4.80 7.32 19.12
C ALA A 55 -4.42 7.34 20.62
N GLY A 56 -3.72 8.38 21.10
CA GLY A 56 -3.24 8.43 22.47
C GLY A 56 -2.34 7.24 22.81
N SER A 57 -1.43 6.93 21.92
CA SER A 57 -0.77 5.63 21.80
C SER A 57 -0.01 5.23 23.06
N GLU A 58 -0.16 3.98 23.48
CA GLU A 58 0.70 3.29 24.46
C GLU A 58 2.10 2.96 23.90
N ALA A 59 2.53 3.72 22.89
CA ALA A 59 3.79 3.48 22.18
C ALA A 59 4.98 3.72 23.10
N ARG A 60 5.97 2.86 22.95
CA ARG A 60 7.28 3.02 23.61
C ARG A 60 8.15 4.11 22.95
N VAL A 61 7.64 4.73 21.89
CA VAL A 61 8.38 5.66 21.02
C VAL A 61 7.57 6.93 20.83
N GLU A 62 8.20 8.07 21.10
CA GLU A 62 7.60 9.37 20.88
C GLU A 62 7.41 9.66 19.38
N THR A 63 6.27 10.24 19.03
CA THR A 63 5.94 10.54 17.63
C THR A 63 6.85 11.59 16.99
N ASP A 64 7.56 12.36 17.81
CA ASP A 64 8.49 13.41 17.36
C ASP A 64 9.90 12.88 17.09
N TRP A 65 10.21 11.66 17.54
CA TRP A 65 11.49 11.05 17.19
C TRP A 65 11.57 10.79 15.70
N ARG A 66 12.77 11.00 15.16
CA ARG A 66 13.04 10.71 13.75
C ARG A 66 13.20 9.23 13.53
N VAL A 67 12.88 8.79 12.31
CA VAL A 67 12.95 7.37 11.93
C VAL A 67 13.97 7.15 10.83
N HIS A 68 14.74 6.05 10.98
CA HIS A 68 15.55 5.49 9.92
C HIS A 68 14.87 4.21 9.42
N ILE A 69 14.74 4.09 8.11
CA ILE A 69 13.95 3.07 7.43
C ILE A 69 14.82 2.36 6.41
N CYS A 70 14.91 1.04 6.51
CA CYS A 70 15.50 0.20 5.47
C CYS A 70 14.40 -0.68 4.87
N SER A 71 14.18 -0.57 3.56
CA SER A 71 13.15 -1.33 2.84
C SER A 71 13.74 -2.01 1.62
N GLU A 72 13.46 -3.30 1.48
CA GLU A 72 13.98 -4.14 0.41
C GLU A 72 12.85 -4.93 -0.23
N ASN A 73 12.92 -5.12 -1.55
CA ASN A 73 12.08 -6.05 -2.29
C ASN A 73 12.96 -7.18 -2.84
N ASN A 74 12.46 -8.41 -2.80
CA ASN A 74 13.11 -9.55 -3.46
C ASN A 74 12.71 -9.69 -4.94
N PHE A 75 12.07 -8.68 -5.53
CA PHE A 75 11.64 -8.65 -6.92
C PHE A 75 11.94 -7.28 -7.57
N PRO A 76 12.01 -7.19 -8.91
CA PRO A 76 12.41 -5.97 -9.61
C PRO A 76 11.51 -4.76 -9.29
N THR A 77 12.15 -3.64 -8.97
CA THR A 77 11.47 -2.36 -8.71
C THR A 77 11.13 -1.66 -10.03
N ALA A 78 9.93 -1.06 -10.09
CA ALA A 78 9.42 -0.34 -11.27
C ALA A 78 9.24 -1.20 -12.54
N ALA A 79 9.19 -2.52 -12.42
CA ALA A 79 8.99 -3.49 -13.50
C ALA A 79 7.51 -3.91 -13.68
N GLY A 80 6.55 -3.17 -13.15
CA GLY A 80 5.12 -3.51 -13.25
C GLY A 80 4.60 -4.43 -12.14
N LEU A 81 5.46 -4.87 -11.21
CA LEU A 81 5.14 -5.83 -10.15
C LEU A 81 4.62 -5.17 -8.85
N ALA A 82 4.10 -3.93 -8.93
CA ALA A 82 3.52 -3.22 -7.80
C ALA A 82 4.47 -3.04 -6.59
N SER A 83 5.79 -2.87 -6.83
CA SER A 83 6.80 -2.69 -5.78
C SER A 83 6.47 -1.56 -4.80
N SER A 84 5.94 -0.43 -5.29
CA SER A 84 5.51 0.66 -4.42
C SER A 84 4.35 0.28 -3.50
N ALA A 85 3.42 -0.57 -3.95
CA ALA A 85 2.31 -1.02 -3.12
C ALA A 85 2.80 -1.93 -1.98
N ALA A 86 3.68 -2.89 -2.29
CA ALA A 86 4.29 -3.76 -1.30
C ALA A 86 5.16 -2.98 -0.31
N GLY A 87 6.00 -2.07 -0.80
CA GLY A 87 6.86 -1.24 0.04
C GLY A 87 6.09 -0.36 1.01
N TYR A 88 5.09 0.39 0.54
CA TYR A 88 4.27 1.22 1.43
C TYR A 88 3.40 0.41 2.40
N ALA A 89 2.87 -0.72 2.00
CA ALA A 89 2.12 -1.59 2.90
C ALA A 89 3.02 -2.11 4.04
N CYS A 90 4.22 -2.57 3.70
CA CYS A 90 5.20 -3.06 4.67
C CYS A 90 5.67 -1.93 5.60
N LEU A 91 6.02 -0.76 5.04
CA LEU A 91 6.46 0.42 5.79
C LEU A 91 5.39 0.87 6.80
N VAL A 92 4.15 1.07 6.34
CA VAL A 92 3.08 1.54 7.22
C VAL A 92 2.74 0.52 8.29
N SER A 93 2.76 -0.78 7.95
CA SER A 93 2.57 -1.84 8.94
C SER A 93 3.67 -1.83 10.02
N ALA A 94 4.93 -1.61 9.63
CA ALA A 94 6.05 -1.49 10.56
C ALA A 94 5.92 -0.24 11.46
N LEU A 95 5.58 0.91 10.88
CA LEU A 95 5.35 2.15 11.62
C LEU A 95 4.15 2.07 12.58
N CYS A 96 3.04 1.44 12.15
CA CYS A 96 1.89 1.23 13.03
C CYS A 96 2.25 0.36 14.24
N LYS A 97 3.07 -0.68 14.03
CA LYS A 97 3.60 -1.51 15.13
C LYS A 97 4.53 -0.71 16.04
N LEU A 98 5.42 0.11 15.47
CA LEU A 98 6.36 0.96 16.22
C LEU A 98 5.61 1.94 17.13
N TYR A 99 4.60 2.62 16.59
CA TYR A 99 3.81 3.62 17.31
C TYR A 99 2.58 3.06 18.04
N GLY A 100 2.37 1.75 18.07
CA GLY A 100 1.22 1.13 18.75
C GLY A 100 -0.14 1.48 18.16
N ILE A 101 -0.22 1.82 16.87
CA ILE A 101 -1.46 2.20 16.19
C ILE A 101 -2.30 0.95 15.95
N LYS A 102 -3.53 0.94 16.48
CA LYS A 102 -4.52 -0.16 16.30
C LYS A 102 -5.61 0.15 15.27
N SER A 103 -5.57 1.35 14.66
CA SER A 103 -6.54 1.77 13.63
C SER A 103 -6.29 1.07 12.29
N ASP A 104 -7.16 1.32 11.31
CA ASP A 104 -7.08 0.71 9.97
C ASP A 104 -5.78 1.06 9.23
N VAL A 105 -4.86 0.11 9.21
CA VAL A 105 -3.57 0.21 8.52
C VAL A 105 -3.77 0.44 7.02
N SER A 106 -4.86 -0.08 6.43
CA SER A 106 -5.11 0.06 4.99
C SER A 106 -5.36 1.51 4.58
N ALA A 107 -6.09 2.26 5.41
CA ALA A 107 -6.36 3.68 5.18
C ALA A 107 -5.06 4.50 5.19
N LEU A 108 -4.15 4.20 6.11
CA LEU A 108 -2.84 4.86 6.19
C LEU A 108 -1.93 4.47 5.02
N ALA A 109 -1.86 3.18 4.68
CA ALA A 109 -1.05 2.67 3.57
C ALA A 109 -1.47 3.28 2.22
N ARG A 110 -2.76 3.53 2.03
CA ARG A 110 -3.33 4.18 0.86
C ARG A 110 -2.74 5.57 0.60
N ARG A 111 -2.38 6.31 1.64
CA ARG A 111 -1.76 7.64 1.54
C ARG A 111 -0.39 7.60 0.88
N GLY A 112 0.38 6.55 1.11
CA GLY A 112 1.67 6.34 0.45
C GLY A 112 1.51 5.86 -0.99
N SER A 113 0.66 4.86 -1.21
CA SER A 113 0.33 4.32 -2.54
C SER A 113 -1.09 3.77 -2.51
N GLY A 114 -1.96 4.22 -3.43
CA GLY A 114 -3.36 3.83 -3.44
C GLY A 114 -3.58 2.32 -3.34
N SER A 115 -2.84 1.52 -4.13
CA SER A 115 -2.95 0.07 -4.10
C SER A 115 -2.36 -0.59 -2.84
N ALA A 116 -1.53 0.12 -2.07
CA ALA A 116 -0.94 -0.41 -0.84
C ALA A 116 -1.99 -0.81 0.21
N CYS A 117 -3.17 -0.14 0.20
CA CYS A 117 -4.27 -0.51 1.09
C CYS A 117 -4.65 -1.98 1.00
N ARG A 118 -4.53 -2.59 -0.20
CA ARG A 118 -4.83 -4.02 -0.37
C ARG A 118 -3.69 -4.93 0.05
N SER A 119 -2.45 -4.44 -0.03
CA SER A 119 -1.25 -5.25 0.26
C SER A 119 -0.98 -5.44 1.76
N VAL A 120 -1.72 -4.74 2.63
CA VAL A 120 -1.68 -4.97 4.09
C VAL A 120 -2.44 -6.22 4.52
N TYR A 121 -3.25 -6.80 3.65
CA TYR A 121 -4.01 -8.02 3.89
C TYR A 121 -3.52 -9.16 3.00
N GLY A 122 -3.57 -10.39 3.52
CA GLY A 122 -3.35 -11.60 2.74
C GLY A 122 -4.60 -12.06 1.98
N GLY A 123 -4.44 -13.06 1.11
CA GLY A 123 -5.55 -13.67 0.38
C GLY A 123 -6.19 -12.74 -0.64
N PHE A 124 -7.50 -12.85 -0.76
CA PHE A 124 -8.31 -12.12 -1.74
C PHE A 124 -8.83 -10.83 -1.10
N VAL A 125 -8.40 -9.69 -1.64
CA VAL A 125 -8.67 -8.37 -1.05
C VAL A 125 -9.41 -7.47 -2.03
N ARG A 126 -10.42 -6.76 -1.54
CA ARG A 126 -11.14 -5.73 -2.28
C ARG A 126 -10.86 -4.36 -1.67
N TRP A 127 -10.68 -3.38 -2.52
CA TRP A 127 -10.66 -1.98 -2.16
C TRP A 127 -12.02 -1.35 -2.51
N PHE A 128 -12.67 -0.77 -1.52
CA PHE A 128 -13.94 -0.06 -1.64
C PHE A 128 -13.66 1.41 -1.93
N MET A 129 -14.42 1.98 -2.83
CA MET A 129 -14.26 3.39 -3.23
C MET A 129 -14.61 4.33 -2.07
N GLY A 130 -15.65 3.99 -1.32
CA GLY A 130 -16.27 4.89 -0.33
C GLY A 130 -17.18 5.91 -0.98
N ASN A 131 -17.87 6.69 -0.13
CA ASN A 131 -18.82 7.74 -0.54
C ASN A 131 -18.46 9.12 0.04
N ARG A 132 -17.52 9.18 0.98
CA ARG A 132 -17.10 10.42 1.62
C ARG A 132 -16.12 11.17 0.73
N GLU A 133 -16.27 12.48 0.63
CA GLU A 133 -15.39 13.36 -0.16
C GLU A 133 -13.95 13.35 0.37
N ASP A 134 -13.76 13.23 1.70
CA ASP A 134 -12.44 13.12 2.31
C ASP A 134 -11.78 11.74 2.07
N GLY A 135 -12.53 10.79 1.49
CA GLY A 135 -12.10 9.42 1.23
C GLY A 135 -11.81 8.62 2.50
N GLY A 136 -12.27 9.05 3.67
CA GLY A 136 -12.01 8.38 4.94
C GLY A 136 -12.57 6.95 5.01
N ASP A 137 -13.63 6.67 4.26
CA ASP A 137 -14.28 5.37 4.12
C ASP A 137 -13.79 4.54 2.90
N SER A 138 -12.82 5.06 2.16
CA SER A 138 -12.18 4.34 1.06
C SER A 138 -11.12 3.38 1.61
N VAL A 139 -11.55 2.20 2.03
CA VAL A 139 -10.74 1.20 2.74
C VAL A 139 -10.67 -0.11 1.98
N ALA A 140 -9.69 -0.94 2.30
CA ALA A 140 -9.60 -2.28 1.78
C ALA A 140 -10.03 -3.31 2.83
N ALA A 141 -10.61 -4.42 2.39
CA ALA A 141 -10.95 -5.53 3.26
C ALA A 141 -10.58 -6.86 2.60
N GLN A 142 -10.14 -7.81 3.42
CA GLN A 142 -9.97 -9.20 3.00
C GLN A 142 -11.35 -9.82 2.80
N LEU A 143 -11.59 -10.39 1.62
CA LEU A 143 -12.82 -11.13 1.32
C LEU A 143 -12.68 -12.59 1.69
N GLN A 144 -11.52 -13.18 1.34
CA GLN A 144 -11.21 -14.58 1.60
C GLN A 144 -9.71 -14.73 1.92
N PRO A 145 -9.32 -15.67 2.79
CA PRO A 145 -7.93 -15.99 3.03
C PRO A 145 -7.30 -16.70 1.82
N ALA A 146 -5.97 -16.76 1.76
CA ALA A 146 -5.26 -17.46 0.69
C ALA A 146 -5.63 -18.97 0.61
N SER A 147 -5.97 -19.56 1.74
CA SER A 147 -6.42 -20.94 1.86
C SER A 147 -7.78 -21.23 1.20
N HIS A 148 -8.56 -20.19 0.85
CA HIS A 148 -9.82 -20.34 0.13
C HIS A 148 -9.63 -21.00 -1.25
N TRP A 149 -8.50 -20.72 -1.91
CA TRP A 149 -8.17 -21.34 -3.19
C TRP A 149 -6.71 -21.83 -3.20
N PRO A 150 -6.40 -22.94 -2.54
CA PRO A 150 -5.03 -23.41 -2.35
C PRO A 150 -4.33 -23.84 -3.65
N GLY A 151 -5.10 -24.14 -4.70
CA GLY A 151 -4.58 -24.49 -6.02
C GLY A 151 -4.25 -23.30 -6.92
N LEU A 152 -4.61 -22.07 -6.54
CA LEU A 152 -4.34 -20.89 -7.36
C LEU A 152 -2.84 -20.63 -7.47
N ARG A 153 -2.38 -20.50 -8.70
CA ARG A 153 -0.98 -20.13 -9.03
C ARG A 153 -0.97 -18.95 -9.98
N VAL A 154 0.00 -18.08 -9.83
CA VAL A 154 0.24 -16.96 -10.73
C VAL A 154 1.63 -17.11 -11.35
N ILE A 155 1.69 -17.16 -12.66
CA ILE A 155 2.95 -17.24 -13.42
C ILE A 155 3.27 -15.83 -13.92
N ILE A 156 4.47 -15.33 -13.57
CA ILE A 156 4.96 -14.03 -13.99
C ILE A 156 5.99 -14.24 -15.11
N CYS A 157 5.62 -13.83 -16.33
CA CYS A 157 6.54 -13.87 -17.47
C CYS A 157 7.33 -12.56 -17.52
N VAL A 158 8.63 -12.64 -17.29
CA VAL A 158 9.53 -11.47 -17.34
C VAL A 158 10.15 -11.37 -18.72
N ALA A 159 9.65 -10.43 -19.54
CA ALA A 159 10.20 -10.16 -20.88
C ALA A 159 11.38 -9.18 -20.85
N SER A 160 11.47 -8.34 -19.80
CA SER A 160 12.56 -7.38 -19.60
C SER A 160 12.66 -7.01 -18.13
N ASP A 161 13.88 -6.83 -17.66
CA ASP A 161 14.20 -6.33 -16.31
C ASP A 161 14.40 -4.80 -16.26
N HIS A 162 14.30 -4.12 -17.41
CA HIS A 162 14.49 -2.70 -17.50
C HIS A 162 13.37 -1.93 -16.80
N ARG A 163 13.75 -0.83 -16.16
CA ARG A 163 12.77 0.11 -15.59
C ARG A 163 11.93 0.70 -16.71
N LYS A 164 10.61 0.71 -16.53
CA LYS A 164 9.70 1.39 -17.44
C LYS A 164 10.00 2.90 -17.48
N THR A 165 9.92 3.49 -18.66
CA THR A 165 10.16 4.92 -18.90
C THR A 165 9.08 5.82 -18.31
N THR A 166 7.82 5.34 -18.27
CA THR A 166 6.68 6.08 -17.74
C THR A 166 6.33 5.57 -16.34
N SER A 167 6.29 6.47 -15.36
CA SER A 167 5.87 6.12 -14.00
C SER A 167 4.39 5.72 -13.95
N SER A 168 4.03 4.85 -13.01
CA SER A 168 2.62 4.45 -12.81
C SER A 168 1.70 5.63 -12.55
N SER A 169 2.16 6.63 -11.79
CA SER A 169 1.36 7.82 -11.48
C SER A 169 1.09 8.68 -12.71
N LEU A 170 2.08 8.82 -13.60
CA LEU A 170 1.90 9.55 -14.86
C LEU A 170 0.97 8.77 -15.80
N GLY A 171 1.20 7.47 -15.96
CA GLY A 171 0.34 6.61 -16.78
C GLY A 171 -1.12 6.62 -16.32
N MET A 172 -1.37 6.53 -15.01
CA MET A 172 -2.73 6.61 -14.46
C MET A 172 -3.38 7.96 -14.73
N ARG A 173 -2.68 9.07 -14.53
CA ARG A 173 -3.22 10.40 -14.84
C ARG A 173 -3.56 10.55 -16.31
N ASN A 174 -2.68 10.13 -17.20
CA ASN A 174 -2.96 10.16 -18.63
C ASN A 174 -4.19 9.33 -18.98
N SER A 175 -4.32 8.12 -18.43
CA SER A 175 -5.49 7.26 -18.66
C SER A 175 -6.79 7.90 -18.20
N VAL A 176 -6.79 8.53 -17.01
CA VAL A 176 -7.98 9.25 -16.50
C VAL A 176 -8.35 10.40 -17.41
N ASN A 177 -7.37 11.13 -17.94
CA ASN A 177 -7.64 12.32 -18.77
C ASN A 177 -8.07 11.97 -20.20
N THR A 178 -7.64 10.85 -20.75
CA THR A 178 -7.79 10.54 -22.17
C THR A 178 -8.71 9.36 -22.49
N SER A 179 -9.07 8.52 -21.49
CA SER A 179 -9.86 7.31 -21.73
C SER A 179 -11.33 7.51 -21.36
N GLU A 180 -12.19 7.67 -22.35
CA GLU A 180 -13.65 7.69 -22.14
C GLU A 180 -14.18 6.36 -21.58
N LEU A 181 -13.59 5.22 -21.98
CA LEU A 181 -13.95 3.90 -21.41
C LEU A 181 -13.66 3.83 -19.92
N LEU A 182 -12.59 4.45 -19.46
CA LEU A 182 -12.25 4.47 -18.02
C LEU A 182 -13.26 5.30 -17.24
N LYS A 183 -13.67 6.44 -17.77
CA LYS A 183 -14.73 7.30 -17.20
C LYS A 183 -16.05 6.53 -17.09
N TYR A 184 -16.51 5.95 -18.20
CA TYR A 184 -17.71 5.12 -18.22
C TYR A 184 -17.65 3.95 -17.23
N ARG A 185 -16.50 3.28 -17.17
CA ARG A 185 -16.29 2.18 -16.23
C ARG A 185 -16.43 2.64 -14.77
N ALA A 186 -15.81 3.76 -14.42
CA ALA A 186 -15.85 4.29 -13.06
C ALA A 186 -17.27 4.70 -12.66
N GLU A 187 -18.00 5.34 -13.57
CA GLU A 187 -19.31 5.95 -13.30
C GLU A 187 -20.44 4.90 -13.29
N TYR A 188 -20.41 3.95 -14.22
CA TYR A 188 -21.52 3.01 -14.44
C TYR A 188 -21.19 1.56 -14.12
N SER A 189 -20.07 1.05 -14.63
CA SER A 189 -19.80 -0.39 -14.56
C SER A 189 -19.36 -0.85 -13.17
N VAL A 190 -18.59 -0.05 -12.44
CA VAL A 190 -18.10 -0.42 -11.10
C VAL A 190 -19.23 -0.40 -10.08
N PRO A 191 -20.09 0.63 -10.00
CA PRO A 191 -21.24 0.62 -9.10
C PRO A 191 -22.20 -0.54 -9.38
N ALA A 192 -22.57 -0.77 -10.64
CA ALA A 192 -23.49 -1.84 -11.03
C ALA A 192 -22.98 -3.25 -10.64
N ARG A 193 -21.67 -3.50 -10.77
CA ARG A 193 -21.06 -4.81 -10.47
C ARG A 193 -20.64 -4.97 -9.00
N SER A 194 -20.66 -3.91 -8.23
CA SER A 194 -20.25 -3.95 -6.83
C SER A 194 -21.12 -4.90 -5.99
N ASN A 195 -22.41 -4.97 -6.29
CA ASN A 195 -23.36 -5.80 -5.58
C ASN A 195 -23.31 -7.29 -6.02
N ILE A 196 -22.99 -7.56 -7.29
CA ILE A 196 -22.90 -8.93 -7.81
C ILE A 196 -21.68 -9.67 -7.22
N SER A 197 -20.59 -8.97 -7.02
CA SER A 197 -19.34 -9.54 -6.50
C SER A 197 -19.47 -10.08 -5.06
N LEU A 198 -20.34 -9.50 -4.24
CA LEU A 198 -20.55 -9.95 -2.86
C LEU A 198 -21.32 -11.25 -2.76
N SER A 199 -22.28 -11.50 -3.65
CA SER A 199 -23.10 -12.71 -3.63
C SER A 199 -22.35 -13.97 -4.09
N LEU A 200 -21.31 -13.82 -4.93
CA LEU A 200 -20.49 -14.94 -5.42
C LEU A 200 -19.38 -15.39 -4.45
N TYR A 201 -19.13 -14.60 -3.39
CA TYR A 201 -18.07 -14.92 -2.42
C TYR A 201 -18.59 -15.48 -1.09
N VAL A 202 -19.91 -15.61 -0.93
CA VAL A 202 -20.58 -16.10 0.30
C VAL A 202 -21.10 -17.52 0.17
N SER A 203 -20.99 -18.13 -1.02
CA SER A 203 -21.38 -19.53 -1.26
C SER A 203 -20.20 -20.49 -1.21
#